data_00934870774114fbab8715b4420c98eb
#
_entry.id   00934870774114fbab8715b4420c98eb
#
_cell.length_a   1.000
_cell.length_b   1.000
_cell.length_c   1.000
_cell.angle_alpha   90.00
_cell.angle_beta   90.00
_cell.angle_gamma   90.00
#
_symmetry.space_group_name_H-M   'P 1'
#
loop_
_entity.id
_entity.type
_entity.pdbx_description
1 polymer ?
#
loop_
_entity_poly.entity_id
_entity_poly.type
_entity_poly.pdbx_seq_one_letter_code
_entity_poly.pdbx_strand_id
1 'polypeptide(L)'
;MFITVINHLARNSSDSQVYGIRMANDYINAQQREVVHQLGRNWLWRSELPTWALMVGVYGGWFGCVIYWQTLGLFLTTLLLIVFTTWYMSLQHELIHGHPTRFPRLNQLFGTLPLAVWYPYGLYRDSHLAHHRNHTLTEPDEDPETYYLSPERWAQLKPWQQRLIHLRNTFPGRLLLGPLLDIVATLKMMLLARDLAAVAMWVIHLTLLGGLFYWMQQQGLSPLWFVVAVSYPALALTKIRSFYEHRAEEAPLARSVNNEAAWPWRLLFLNLNYHSVHHDLPGLPWYGLRKVYLLYRDGYHQRNHGFRVAGYGEWLLRFWRKPVNVNAHPGTHKDAQHADHFTADVRYPPSDDAWPDRSANDAAETTRRAG
;
A
#
# COMPACT_ATOMS: atom_id res chain seq x y z
N MET A 1 -0.23 11.94 -5.59
CA MET A 1 -0.35 11.10 -4.39
C MET A 1 -0.09 11.88 -3.09
N PHE A 2 0.88 12.75 -2.94
CA PHE A 2 1.28 13.31 -1.64
C PHE A 2 0.94 14.80 -1.39
N ILE A 3 0.14 15.46 -2.24
CA ILE A 3 -0.14 16.90 -2.06
C ILE A 3 -1.12 17.18 -0.91
N THR A 4 -1.95 16.21 -0.55
CA THR A 4 -3.03 16.35 0.46
C THR A 4 -2.57 16.07 1.90
N VAL A 5 -1.47 15.34 2.10
CA VAL A 5 -0.97 14.90 3.42
C VAL A 5 -0.62 16.06 4.36
N ILE A 6 -0.21 17.22 3.82
CA ILE A 6 0.28 18.34 4.65
C ILE A 6 -0.81 18.91 5.58
N ASN A 7 -2.07 18.91 5.16
CA ASN A 7 -3.15 19.47 5.95
C ASN A 7 -3.76 18.49 6.96
N HIS A 8 -3.53 17.19 6.80
CA HIS A 8 -4.12 16.14 7.64
C HIS A 8 -3.23 15.75 8.83
N LEU A 9 -1.92 15.72 8.66
CA LEU A 9 -0.98 15.37 9.74
C LEU A 9 -0.95 16.44 10.86
N ALA A 10 -1.24 17.70 10.53
CA ALA A 10 -1.26 18.78 11.52
C ALA A 10 -2.49 18.79 12.45
N ARG A 11 -3.55 18.03 12.14
CA ARG A 11 -4.80 18.02 12.93
C ARG A 11 -4.97 16.83 13.89
N ASN A 12 -4.16 15.77 13.79
CA ASN A 12 -4.42 14.51 14.48
C ASN A 12 -3.28 14.00 15.38
N SER A 13 -2.51 14.88 16.03
CA SER A 13 -1.47 14.44 16.97
C SER A 13 -1.98 13.96 18.34
N SER A 14 -3.28 14.00 18.61
CA SER A 14 -3.87 13.60 19.90
C SER A 14 -4.55 12.23 19.93
N ASP A 15 -4.76 11.55 18.79
CA ASP A 15 -5.53 10.30 18.73
C ASP A 15 -4.72 9.06 18.33
N SER A 16 -3.45 8.99 18.68
CA SER A 16 -2.58 7.87 18.30
C SER A 16 -2.79 6.56 19.07
N GLN A 17 -3.89 6.39 19.81
CA GLN A 17 -4.05 5.21 20.67
C GLN A 17 -5.17 4.22 20.35
N VAL A 18 -5.95 4.37 19.31
CA VAL A 18 -7.00 3.37 18.98
C VAL A 18 -7.14 3.18 17.47
N TYR A 19 -6.16 2.68 16.79
CA TYR A 19 -6.32 2.16 15.42
C TYR A 19 -6.14 0.64 15.36
N GLY A 20 -6.87 -0.08 16.21
CA GLY A 20 -7.25 -1.47 15.97
C GLY A 20 -8.45 -1.47 15.03
N ILE A 21 -8.21 -1.66 13.77
CA ILE A 21 -9.04 -2.31 12.74
C ILE A 21 -10.55 -2.38 13.06
N ARG A 22 -11.28 -1.30 12.82
CA ARG A 22 -12.73 -1.26 12.82
C ARG A 22 -13.26 -0.90 11.43
N MET A 23 -12.97 -1.70 10.38
CA MET A 23 -13.49 -1.44 9.04
C MET A 23 -13.88 -2.68 8.25
N ALA A 24 -13.84 -3.89 8.85
CA ALA A 24 -14.17 -5.12 8.14
C ALA A 24 -15.65 -5.53 8.22
N ASN A 25 -16.47 -4.87 9.04
CA ASN A 25 -17.74 -5.45 9.46
C ASN A 25 -18.90 -5.33 8.45
N ASP A 26 -18.84 -4.40 7.52
CA ASP A 26 -19.99 -4.12 6.64
C ASP A 26 -19.91 -4.83 5.29
N TYR A 27 -18.77 -5.40 4.92
CA TYR A 27 -18.50 -5.83 3.54
C TYR A 27 -18.61 -7.33 3.30
N ILE A 28 -18.43 -8.13 4.34
CA ILE A 28 -18.62 -9.57 4.27
C ILE A 28 -19.68 -10.01 5.30
N ASN A 29 -20.55 -10.94 4.89
CA ASN A 29 -21.59 -11.44 5.79
C ASN A 29 -20.99 -12.34 6.88
N ALA A 30 -21.82 -12.68 7.89
CA ALA A 30 -21.39 -13.49 9.04
C ALA A 30 -20.79 -14.86 8.63
N GLN A 31 -21.36 -15.51 7.62
CA GLN A 31 -20.88 -16.79 7.11
C GLN A 31 -19.49 -16.63 6.44
N GLN A 32 -19.31 -15.57 5.67
CA GLN A 32 -18.01 -15.28 5.04
C GLN A 32 -16.94 -14.97 6.08
N ARG A 33 -17.29 -14.23 7.13
CA ARG A 33 -16.39 -13.97 8.27
C ARG A 33 -15.95 -15.28 8.95
N GLU A 34 -16.89 -16.16 9.23
CA GLU A 34 -16.56 -17.46 9.84
C GLU A 34 -15.60 -18.28 8.97
N VAL A 35 -15.80 -18.31 7.66
CA VAL A 35 -14.87 -19.02 6.74
C VAL A 35 -13.48 -18.39 6.78
N VAL A 36 -13.37 -17.05 6.75
CA VAL A 36 -12.08 -16.36 6.86
C VAL A 36 -11.43 -16.64 8.21
N HIS A 37 -12.20 -16.64 9.30
CA HIS A 37 -11.74 -17.00 10.63
C HIS A 37 -11.20 -18.44 10.69
N GLN A 38 -11.92 -19.41 10.09
CA GLN A 38 -11.46 -20.80 10.01
C GLN A 38 -10.16 -20.94 9.20
N LEU A 39 -10.02 -20.18 8.10
CA LEU A 39 -8.76 -20.12 7.36
C LEU A 39 -7.60 -19.62 8.24
N GLY A 40 -7.86 -18.64 9.10
CA GLY A 40 -6.88 -18.08 10.04
C GLY A 40 -6.41 -19.09 11.11
N ARG A 41 -7.17 -20.16 11.37
CA ARG A 41 -6.77 -21.25 12.27
C ARG A 41 -5.72 -22.18 11.69
N ASN A 42 -5.49 -22.14 10.38
CA ASN A 42 -4.48 -22.97 9.74
C ASN A 42 -3.08 -22.64 10.29
N TRP A 43 -2.27 -23.66 10.57
CA TRP A 43 -0.90 -23.51 11.09
C TRP A 43 -0.06 -22.56 10.23
N LEU A 44 -0.14 -22.65 8.90
CA LEU A 44 0.60 -21.79 8.00
C LEU A 44 0.28 -20.30 8.18
N TRP A 45 -1.01 -19.99 8.47
CA TRP A 45 -1.45 -18.62 8.71
C TRP A 45 -1.09 -18.16 10.13
N ARG A 46 -1.17 -19.05 11.11
CA ARG A 46 -0.78 -18.73 12.49
C ARG A 46 0.72 -18.48 12.64
N SER A 47 1.55 -19.24 11.93
CA SER A 47 3.01 -19.12 12.00
C SER A 47 3.56 -17.97 11.17
N GLU A 48 2.77 -17.42 10.22
CA GLU A 48 3.25 -16.43 9.24
C GLU A 48 4.49 -16.88 8.44
N LEU A 49 4.71 -18.20 8.37
CA LEU A 49 5.90 -18.78 7.73
C LEU A 49 6.16 -18.25 6.31
N PRO A 50 5.13 -18.07 5.43
CA PRO A 50 5.36 -17.49 4.10
C PRO A 50 5.91 -16.06 4.16
N THR A 51 5.43 -15.23 5.10
CA THR A 51 5.93 -13.86 5.26
C THR A 51 7.33 -13.82 5.84
N TRP A 52 7.64 -14.69 6.81
CA TRP A 52 9.00 -14.86 7.32
C TRP A 52 9.97 -15.33 6.23
N ALA A 53 9.58 -16.32 5.43
CA ALA A 53 10.38 -16.80 4.31
C ALA A 53 10.62 -15.69 3.27
N LEU A 54 9.58 -14.90 2.97
CA LEU A 54 9.68 -13.73 2.11
C LEU A 54 10.67 -12.71 2.68
N MET A 55 10.62 -12.40 3.97
CA MET A 55 11.55 -11.48 4.62
C MET A 55 12.99 -11.96 4.49
N VAL A 56 13.26 -13.22 4.81
CA VAL A 56 14.60 -13.80 4.66
C VAL A 56 15.05 -13.74 3.20
N GLY A 57 14.16 -14.06 2.26
CA GLY A 57 14.43 -13.98 0.83
C GLY A 57 14.73 -12.57 0.36
N VAL A 58 13.94 -11.58 0.78
CA VAL A 58 14.11 -10.17 0.40
C VAL A 58 15.42 -9.61 0.95
N TYR A 59 15.62 -9.70 2.26
CA TYR A 59 16.85 -9.16 2.86
C TYR A 59 18.08 -9.94 2.46
N GLY A 60 18.03 -11.27 2.54
CA GLY A 60 19.16 -12.13 2.15
C GLY A 60 19.52 -11.98 0.67
N GLY A 61 18.51 -11.94 -0.20
CA GLY A 61 18.72 -11.74 -1.63
C GLY A 61 19.25 -10.35 -1.96
N TRP A 62 18.68 -9.30 -1.35
CA TRP A 62 19.11 -7.93 -1.58
C TRP A 62 20.58 -7.72 -1.15
N PHE A 63 20.91 -8.06 0.09
CA PHE A 63 22.29 -7.94 0.61
C PHE A 63 23.26 -8.91 -0.10
N GLY A 64 22.80 -10.13 -0.40
CA GLY A 64 23.57 -11.09 -1.17
C GLY A 64 23.95 -10.58 -2.57
N CYS A 65 23.00 -9.95 -3.28
CA CYS A 65 23.30 -9.34 -4.58
C CYS A 65 24.35 -8.23 -4.48
N VAL A 66 24.33 -7.42 -3.42
CA VAL A 66 25.35 -6.37 -3.22
C VAL A 66 26.70 -6.98 -2.86
N ILE A 67 26.75 -8.02 -2.02
CA ILE A 67 28.02 -8.66 -1.60
C ILE A 67 28.67 -9.42 -2.76
N TYR A 68 27.88 -10.15 -3.53
CA TYR A 68 28.37 -11.03 -4.60
C TYR A 68 28.27 -10.43 -6.00
N TRP A 69 28.10 -9.11 -6.12
CA TRP A 69 27.88 -8.44 -7.40
C TRP A 69 29.02 -8.68 -8.42
N GLN A 70 30.26 -8.82 -7.97
CA GLN A 70 31.40 -9.09 -8.85
C GLN A 70 31.29 -10.48 -9.51
N THR A 71 30.76 -11.46 -8.78
CA THR A 71 30.52 -12.81 -9.30
C THR A 71 29.30 -12.85 -10.22
N LEU A 72 28.24 -12.15 -9.86
CA LEU A 72 27.00 -12.07 -10.64
C LEU A 72 27.15 -11.22 -11.91
N GLY A 73 28.06 -10.26 -11.89
CA GLY A 73 28.17 -9.21 -12.89
C GLY A 73 27.11 -8.11 -12.71
N LEU A 74 27.44 -6.89 -13.15
CA LEU A 74 26.62 -5.71 -12.90
C LEU A 74 25.21 -5.84 -13.48
N PHE A 75 25.06 -6.43 -14.67
CA PHE A 75 23.76 -6.57 -15.33
C PHE A 75 22.79 -7.45 -14.53
N LEU A 76 23.21 -8.66 -14.14
CA LEU A 76 22.36 -9.57 -13.37
C LEU A 76 22.06 -9.01 -11.98
N THR A 77 23.07 -8.41 -11.33
CA THR A 77 22.91 -7.71 -10.05
C THR A 77 21.84 -6.62 -10.14
N THR A 78 21.87 -5.80 -11.21
CA THR A 78 20.85 -4.76 -11.43
C THR A 78 19.44 -5.36 -11.50
N LEU A 79 19.24 -6.39 -12.33
CA LEU A 79 17.93 -7.03 -12.50
C LEU A 79 17.41 -7.65 -11.18
N LEU A 80 18.27 -8.37 -10.49
CA LEU A 80 17.90 -9.00 -9.21
C LEU A 80 17.60 -7.94 -8.13
N LEU A 81 18.39 -6.88 -8.04
CA LEU A 81 18.15 -5.80 -7.09
C LEU A 81 16.85 -5.04 -7.40
N ILE A 82 16.49 -4.85 -8.68
CA ILE A 82 15.16 -4.28 -9.04
C ILE A 82 14.05 -5.16 -8.48
N VAL A 83 14.13 -6.48 -8.64
CA VAL A 83 13.12 -7.42 -8.12
C VAL A 83 13.07 -7.38 -6.60
N PHE A 84 14.21 -7.52 -5.92
CA PHE A 84 14.26 -7.52 -4.45
C PHE A 84 13.82 -6.17 -3.86
N THR A 85 14.17 -5.04 -4.49
CA THR A 85 13.73 -3.71 -4.05
C THR A 85 12.21 -3.55 -4.25
N THR A 86 11.65 -4.07 -5.34
CA THR A 86 10.20 -4.08 -5.55
C THR A 86 9.50 -4.98 -4.51
N TRP A 87 10.06 -6.15 -4.22
CA TRP A 87 9.54 -7.03 -3.17
C TRP A 87 9.66 -6.40 -1.79
N TYR A 88 10.73 -5.67 -1.51
CA TYR A 88 10.87 -4.93 -0.27
C TYR A 88 9.74 -3.90 -0.09
N MET A 89 9.39 -3.15 -1.13
CA MET A 89 8.25 -2.21 -1.05
C MET A 89 6.91 -2.93 -0.84
N SER A 90 6.72 -4.11 -1.45
CA SER A 90 5.55 -4.95 -1.19
C SER A 90 5.56 -5.53 0.23
N LEU A 91 6.73 -5.91 0.75
CA LEU A 91 6.90 -6.35 2.14
C LEU A 91 6.62 -5.21 3.13
N GLN A 92 7.07 -3.98 2.85
CA GLN A 92 6.74 -2.82 3.70
C GLN A 92 5.23 -2.67 3.87
N HIS A 93 4.46 -2.93 2.84
CA HIS A 93 3.00 -2.91 2.89
C HIS A 93 2.45 -3.99 3.86
N GLU A 94 2.94 -5.23 3.80
CA GLU A 94 2.55 -6.29 4.74
C GLU A 94 2.90 -5.93 6.18
N LEU A 95 4.09 -5.34 6.40
CA LEU A 95 4.52 -4.88 7.73
C LEU A 95 3.59 -3.81 8.31
N ILE A 96 3.01 -2.93 7.45
CA ILE A 96 2.01 -1.93 7.86
C ILE A 96 0.76 -2.60 8.41
N HIS A 97 0.33 -3.70 7.79
CA HIS A 97 -0.89 -4.43 8.15
C HIS A 97 -0.71 -5.49 9.26
N GLY A 98 0.43 -5.46 9.94
CA GLY A 98 0.66 -6.32 11.12
C GLY A 98 1.24 -7.69 10.81
N HIS A 99 1.87 -7.89 9.66
CA HIS A 99 2.55 -9.12 9.26
C HIS A 99 4.07 -8.94 9.26
N PRO A 100 4.88 -9.94 9.62
CA PRO A 100 4.51 -11.25 10.17
C PRO A 100 4.27 -11.24 11.68
N THR A 101 4.42 -10.09 12.36
CA THR A 101 4.29 -10.04 13.80
C THR A 101 3.11 -9.16 14.23
N ARG A 102 2.53 -9.50 15.40
CA ARG A 102 1.52 -8.66 16.05
C ARG A 102 2.10 -7.42 16.76
N PHE A 103 3.42 -7.26 16.72
CA PHE A 103 4.11 -6.15 17.38
C PHE A 103 4.43 -5.04 16.39
N PRO A 104 3.67 -3.93 16.36
CA PRO A 104 3.85 -2.85 15.38
C PRO A 104 5.26 -2.25 15.38
N ARG A 105 5.89 -2.14 16.58
CA ARG A 105 7.25 -1.63 16.72
C ARG A 105 8.29 -2.53 16.08
N LEU A 106 8.09 -3.86 16.14
CA LEU A 106 8.99 -4.82 15.50
C LEU A 106 8.82 -4.78 13.98
N ASN A 107 7.59 -4.74 13.49
CA ASN A 107 7.32 -4.58 12.06
C ASN A 107 7.88 -3.25 11.54
N GLN A 108 7.77 -2.17 12.33
CA GLN A 108 8.38 -0.88 12.00
C GLN A 108 9.90 -0.97 11.90
N LEU A 109 10.56 -1.68 12.82
CA LEU A 109 12.02 -1.87 12.77
C LEU A 109 12.44 -2.52 11.45
N PHE A 110 11.74 -3.59 11.02
CA PHE A 110 12.00 -4.23 9.73
C PHE A 110 11.73 -3.29 8.56
N GLY A 111 10.62 -2.55 8.57
CA GLY A 111 10.27 -1.63 7.48
C GLY A 111 11.15 -0.38 7.37
N THR A 112 11.93 -0.05 8.40
CA THR A 112 12.69 1.22 8.47
C THR A 112 13.99 1.19 7.63
N LEU A 113 14.52 0.02 7.26
CA LEU A 113 15.69 -0.05 6.39
C LEU A 113 15.42 0.65 5.05
N PRO A 114 16.30 1.57 4.58
CA PRO A 114 16.00 2.41 3.41
C PRO A 114 16.34 1.75 2.07
N LEU A 115 16.01 0.46 1.90
CA LEU A 115 16.32 -0.28 0.66
C LEU A 115 15.59 0.26 -0.57
N ALA A 116 14.47 0.97 -0.38
CA ALA A 116 13.73 1.63 -1.44
C ALA A 116 14.12 3.11 -1.67
N VAL A 117 14.94 3.71 -0.80
CA VAL A 117 15.51 5.07 -0.89
C VAL A 117 14.52 6.22 -0.61
N TRP A 118 13.32 6.22 -1.20
CA TRP A 118 12.57 7.43 -1.52
C TRP A 118 11.82 8.09 -0.37
N TYR A 119 11.47 7.34 0.68
CA TYR A 119 10.66 7.88 1.79
C TYR A 119 10.83 7.06 3.09
N PRO A 120 10.69 7.71 4.25
CA PRO A 120 10.63 7.01 5.52
C PRO A 120 9.44 6.06 5.61
N TYR A 121 9.67 4.85 6.12
CA TYR A 121 8.61 3.85 6.33
C TYR A 121 7.44 4.39 7.18
N GLY A 122 7.73 5.15 8.24
CA GLY A 122 6.69 5.69 9.12
C GLY A 122 5.71 6.62 8.39
N LEU A 123 6.21 7.47 7.49
CA LEU A 123 5.34 8.35 6.68
C LEU A 123 4.49 7.54 5.70
N TYR A 124 5.07 6.51 5.08
CA TYR A 124 4.31 5.60 4.21
C TYR A 124 3.21 4.88 5.01
N ARG A 125 3.55 4.32 6.18
CA ARG A 125 2.59 3.67 7.06
C ARG A 125 1.42 4.59 7.41
N ASP A 126 1.71 5.80 7.86
CA ASP A 126 0.68 6.72 8.35
C ASP A 126 -0.24 7.19 7.20
N SER A 127 0.32 7.44 6.01
CA SER A 127 -0.43 7.74 4.79
C SER A 127 -1.32 6.58 4.39
N HIS A 128 -0.77 5.37 4.37
CA HIS A 128 -1.48 4.18 3.92
C HIS A 128 -2.61 3.77 4.88
N LEU A 129 -2.39 3.83 6.18
CA LEU A 129 -3.44 3.58 7.16
C LEU A 129 -4.57 4.63 7.10
N ALA A 130 -4.25 5.88 6.77
CA ALA A 130 -5.26 6.90 6.53
C ALA A 130 -6.06 6.64 5.24
N HIS A 131 -5.39 6.14 4.18
CA HIS A 131 -6.02 5.73 2.94
C HIS A 131 -7.03 4.59 3.11
N HIS A 132 -6.80 3.67 4.05
CA HIS A 132 -7.73 2.58 4.36
C HIS A 132 -9.07 3.02 5.00
N ARG A 133 -9.31 4.32 5.14
CA ARG A 133 -10.62 4.85 5.54
C ARG A 133 -11.56 4.80 4.33
N ASN A 134 -12.29 3.72 4.18
CA ASN A 134 -13.07 3.40 2.98
C ASN A 134 -14.10 4.47 2.56
N HIS A 135 -14.66 5.21 3.52
CA HIS A 135 -15.63 6.26 3.22
C HIS A 135 -15.03 7.46 2.48
N THR A 136 -13.75 7.74 2.65
CA THR A 136 -13.03 8.82 1.96
C THR A 136 -12.15 8.33 0.81
N LEU A 137 -12.16 7.02 0.52
CA LEU A 137 -11.36 6.41 -0.53
C LEU A 137 -11.59 7.12 -1.86
N THR A 138 -10.53 7.54 -2.52
CA THR A 138 -10.48 8.34 -3.75
C THR A 138 -10.97 9.79 -3.64
N GLU A 139 -11.56 10.21 -2.53
CA GLU A 139 -12.04 11.59 -2.39
C GLU A 139 -10.86 12.58 -2.52
N PRO A 140 -10.96 13.58 -3.42
CA PRO A 140 -9.98 14.64 -3.48
C PRO A 140 -9.85 15.36 -2.13
N ASP A 141 -8.63 15.65 -1.72
CA ASP A 141 -8.31 16.37 -0.48
C ASP A 141 -8.50 15.60 0.84
N GLU A 142 -9.16 14.43 0.83
CA GLU A 142 -9.39 13.61 2.01
C GLU A 142 -8.57 12.33 2.01
N ASP A 143 -8.53 11.59 0.88
CA ASP A 143 -7.69 10.41 0.74
C ASP A 143 -6.23 10.84 0.43
N PRO A 144 -5.26 10.54 1.31
CA PRO A 144 -3.87 10.94 1.10
C PRO A 144 -3.20 10.24 -0.09
N GLU A 145 -3.74 9.11 -0.53
CA GLU A 145 -3.19 8.35 -1.66
C GLU A 145 -3.94 8.59 -2.97
N THR A 146 -4.97 9.44 -2.96
CA THR A 146 -5.72 9.77 -4.17
C THR A 146 -4.88 10.53 -5.19
N TYR A 147 -5.12 10.26 -6.46
CA TYR A 147 -4.62 11.05 -7.58
C TYR A 147 -5.75 11.84 -8.28
N TYR A 148 -6.98 11.75 -7.77
CA TYR A 148 -8.10 12.56 -8.23
C TYR A 148 -7.97 13.99 -7.74
N LEU A 149 -8.49 14.91 -8.53
CA LEU A 149 -8.47 16.34 -8.26
C LEU A 149 -9.90 16.87 -8.25
N SER A 150 -10.17 17.79 -7.34
CA SER A 150 -11.42 18.53 -7.38
C SER A 150 -11.48 19.43 -8.62
N PRO A 151 -12.70 19.73 -9.15
CA PRO A 151 -12.86 20.63 -10.30
C PRO A 151 -12.18 21.98 -10.08
N GLU A 152 -12.23 22.51 -8.87
CA GLU A 152 -11.64 23.80 -8.48
C GLU A 152 -10.11 23.75 -8.58
N ARG A 153 -9.50 22.70 -8.06
CA ARG A 153 -8.05 22.48 -8.19
C ARG A 153 -7.62 22.27 -9.62
N TRP A 154 -8.40 21.51 -10.39
CA TRP A 154 -8.13 21.32 -11.82
C TRP A 154 -8.16 22.62 -12.60
N ALA A 155 -9.16 23.47 -12.33
CA ALA A 155 -9.30 24.78 -12.99
C ALA A 155 -8.15 25.76 -12.65
N GLN A 156 -7.55 25.64 -11.48
CA GLN A 156 -6.40 26.47 -11.07
C GLN A 156 -5.08 26.05 -11.72
N LEU A 157 -5.03 24.85 -12.32
CA LEU A 157 -3.80 24.38 -12.99
C LEU A 157 -3.58 25.08 -14.32
N LYS A 158 -2.32 25.45 -14.58
CA LYS A 158 -1.91 25.97 -15.89
C LYS A 158 -2.05 24.86 -16.95
N PRO A 159 -2.29 25.20 -18.22
CA PRO A 159 -2.48 24.22 -19.29
C PRO A 159 -1.35 23.18 -19.41
N TRP A 160 -0.10 23.58 -19.16
CA TRP A 160 1.02 22.65 -19.21
C TRP A 160 1.00 21.64 -18.03
N GLN A 161 0.51 22.05 -16.86
CA GLN A 161 0.34 21.17 -15.70
C GLN A 161 -0.77 20.14 -15.96
N GLN A 162 -1.90 20.57 -16.53
CA GLN A 162 -2.98 19.66 -16.93
C GLN A 162 -2.48 18.64 -17.96
N ARG A 163 -1.69 19.06 -18.96
CA ARG A 163 -1.08 18.16 -19.94
C ARG A 163 -0.11 17.16 -19.29
N LEU A 164 0.71 17.61 -18.33
CA LEU A 164 1.62 16.76 -17.59
C LEU A 164 0.87 15.69 -16.76
N ILE A 165 -0.24 16.08 -16.10
CA ILE A 165 -1.10 15.18 -15.36
C ILE A 165 -1.77 14.17 -16.30
N HIS A 166 -2.28 14.59 -17.45
CA HIS A 166 -2.84 13.68 -18.45
C HIS A 166 -1.79 12.67 -18.92
N LEU A 167 -0.60 13.14 -19.26
CA LEU A 167 0.50 12.25 -19.68
C LEU A 167 0.87 11.25 -18.56
N ARG A 168 1.04 11.72 -17.32
CA ARG A 168 1.28 10.87 -16.15
C ARG A 168 0.21 9.78 -15.97
N ASN A 169 -1.05 10.07 -16.30
CA ASN A 169 -2.18 9.16 -16.10
C ASN A 169 -2.42 8.23 -17.30
N THR A 170 -1.57 8.20 -18.32
CA THR A 170 -1.44 7.07 -19.24
C THR A 170 -0.62 5.95 -18.59
N PHE A 171 -0.74 4.72 -19.07
CA PHE A 171 0.03 3.61 -18.51
C PHE A 171 1.56 3.81 -18.64
N PRO A 172 2.12 4.14 -19.83
CA PRO A 172 3.55 4.43 -19.95
C PRO A 172 3.96 5.70 -19.19
N GLY A 173 3.12 6.73 -19.18
CA GLY A 173 3.40 7.95 -18.43
C GLY A 173 3.45 7.70 -16.92
N ARG A 174 2.58 6.84 -16.38
CA ARG A 174 2.63 6.44 -14.98
C ARG A 174 3.93 5.72 -14.65
N LEU A 175 4.42 4.89 -15.56
CA LEU A 175 5.66 4.14 -15.38
C LEU A 175 6.90 5.04 -15.43
N LEU A 176 6.93 5.98 -16.37
CA LEU A 176 8.11 6.81 -16.64
C LEU A 176 8.13 8.11 -15.82
N LEU A 177 6.99 8.81 -15.72
CA LEU A 177 6.89 10.10 -15.05
C LEU A 177 6.33 9.97 -13.61
N GLY A 178 5.53 8.94 -13.35
CA GLY A 178 4.93 8.73 -12.03
C GLY A 178 5.96 8.76 -10.90
N PRO A 179 7.04 7.95 -10.95
CA PRO A 179 8.08 7.95 -9.93
C PRO A 179 8.71 9.31 -9.72
N LEU A 180 9.09 9.99 -10.81
CA LEU A 180 9.71 11.32 -10.74
C LEU A 180 8.82 12.34 -10.04
N LEU A 181 7.55 12.40 -10.41
CA LEU A 181 6.59 13.35 -9.83
C LEU A 181 6.32 13.03 -8.36
N ASP A 182 6.27 11.74 -7.98
CA ASP A 182 6.10 11.33 -6.60
C ASP A 182 7.35 11.63 -5.76
N ILE A 183 8.56 11.44 -6.32
CA ILE A 183 9.82 11.81 -5.67
C ILE A 183 9.85 13.33 -5.41
N VAL A 184 9.55 14.15 -6.43
CA VAL A 184 9.51 15.60 -6.28
C VAL A 184 8.48 16.02 -5.21
N ALA A 185 7.29 15.42 -5.21
CA ALA A 185 6.27 15.68 -4.21
C ALA A 185 6.75 15.30 -2.79
N THR A 186 7.41 14.15 -2.65
CA THR A 186 7.95 13.67 -1.38
C THR A 186 9.07 14.57 -0.86
N LEU A 187 10.00 15.00 -1.72
CA LEU A 187 11.05 15.96 -1.34
C LEU A 187 10.46 17.31 -0.94
N LYS A 188 9.44 17.79 -1.65
CA LYS A 188 8.73 19.01 -1.27
C LYS A 188 8.11 18.88 0.13
N MET A 189 7.48 17.75 0.44
CA MET A 189 6.92 17.50 1.77
C MET A 189 8.03 17.48 2.85
N MET A 190 9.16 16.84 2.56
CA MET A 190 10.30 16.83 3.47
C MET A 190 10.75 18.26 3.81
N LEU A 191 10.91 19.12 2.81
CA LEU A 191 11.34 20.50 3.00
C LEU A 191 10.31 21.37 3.73
N LEU A 192 9.02 21.03 3.64
CA LEU A 192 7.94 21.75 4.27
C LEU A 192 7.48 21.11 5.60
N ALA A 193 8.09 20.02 6.01
CA ALA A 193 7.74 19.34 7.26
C ALA A 193 8.03 20.24 8.46
N ARG A 194 6.99 20.48 9.27
CA ARG A 194 7.07 21.27 10.51
C ARG A 194 6.79 20.42 11.75
N ASP A 195 6.17 19.26 11.55
CA ASP A 195 5.94 18.29 12.61
C ASP A 195 7.23 17.60 13.02
N LEU A 196 7.54 17.62 14.32
CA LEU A 196 8.78 17.05 14.85
C LEU A 196 8.88 15.54 14.61
N ALA A 197 7.77 14.81 14.62
CA ALA A 197 7.77 13.37 14.36
C ALA A 197 8.13 13.08 12.89
N ALA A 198 7.57 13.84 11.95
CA ALA A 198 7.92 13.73 10.53
C ALA A 198 9.40 14.09 10.28
N VAL A 199 9.89 15.17 10.91
CA VAL A 199 11.30 15.55 10.83
C VAL A 199 12.20 14.44 11.39
N ALA A 200 11.87 13.88 12.56
CA ALA A 200 12.63 12.78 13.15
C ALA A 200 12.65 11.54 12.25
N MET A 201 11.52 11.18 11.63
CA MET A 201 11.47 10.07 10.66
C MET A 201 12.39 10.32 9.46
N TRP A 202 12.44 11.55 8.94
CA TRP A 202 13.36 11.91 7.86
C TRP A 202 14.83 11.86 8.29
N VAL A 203 15.16 12.37 9.47
CA VAL A 203 16.54 12.32 10.00
C VAL A 203 17.01 10.88 10.15
N ILE A 204 16.19 10.01 10.75
CA ILE A 204 16.52 8.58 10.89
C ILE A 204 16.71 7.93 9.51
N HIS A 205 15.79 8.17 8.59
CA HIS A 205 15.84 7.61 7.23
C HIS A 205 17.10 8.03 6.47
N LEU A 206 17.41 9.33 6.47
CA LEU A 206 18.58 9.85 5.77
C LEU A 206 19.90 9.39 6.40
N THR A 207 19.94 9.24 7.73
CA THR A 207 21.10 8.69 8.43
C THR A 207 21.33 7.23 8.04
N LEU A 208 20.27 6.41 8.06
CA LEU A 208 20.36 5.01 7.65
C LEU A 208 20.70 4.87 6.17
N LEU A 209 20.15 5.73 5.32
CA LEU A 209 20.42 5.75 3.88
C LEU A 209 21.89 6.13 3.61
N GLY A 210 22.41 7.12 4.33
CA GLY A 210 23.83 7.49 4.27
C GLY A 210 24.73 6.32 4.65
N GLY A 211 24.39 5.59 5.73
CA GLY A 211 25.11 4.38 6.13
C GLY A 211 25.03 3.27 5.09
N LEU A 212 23.86 3.04 4.49
CA LEU A 212 23.66 2.07 3.42
C LEU A 212 24.52 2.41 2.19
N PHE A 213 24.49 3.67 1.76
CA PHE A 213 25.26 4.13 0.60
C PHE A 213 26.76 4.07 0.84
N TYR A 214 27.21 4.42 2.04
CA TYR A 214 28.60 4.24 2.44
C TYR A 214 29.03 2.77 2.36
N TRP A 215 28.23 1.87 2.92
CA TRP A 215 28.51 0.43 2.86
C TRP A 215 28.53 -0.10 1.42
N MET A 216 27.57 0.29 0.57
CA MET A 216 27.56 -0.10 -0.84
C MET A 216 28.81 0.37 -1.57
N GLN A 217 29.28 1.59 -1.27
CA GLN A 217 30.51 2.13 -1.86
C GLN A 217 31.74 1.32 -1.42
N GLN A 218 31.79 0.85 -0.17
CA GLN A 218 32.84 -0.07 0.28
C GLN A 218 32.81 -1.43 -0.43
N GLN A 219 31.62 -1.87 -0.89
CA GLN A 219 31.49 -3.05 -1.75
C GLN A 219 31.88 -2.77 -3.22
N GLY A 220 32.21 -1.54 -3.59
CA GLY A 220 32.55 -1.14 -4.96
C GLY A 220 31.34 -0.81 -5.85
N LEU A 221 30.14 -0.66 -5.28
CA LEU A 221 28.93 -0.25 -6.01
C LEU A 221 28.62 1.24 -5.82
N SER A 222 28.36 1.93 -6.90
CA SER A 222 27.99 3.35 -6.87
C SER A 222 26.58 3.55 -6.29
N PRO A 223 26.40 4.39 -5.25
CA PRO A 223 25.08 4.80 -4.78
C PRO A 223 24.22 5.44 -5.89
N LEU A 224 24.82 6.26 -6.76
CA LEU A 224 24.10 6.89 -7.86
C LEU A 224 23.58 5.85 -8.85
N TRP A 225 24.39 4.82 -9.19
CA TRP A 225 23.92 3.71 -10.00
C TRP A 225 22.73 3.01 -9.34
N PHE A 226 22.81 2.74 -8.04
CA PHE A 226 21.71 2.09 -7.31
C PHE A 226 20.43 2.93 -7.37
N VAL A 227 20.51 4.23 -7.12
CA VAL A 227 19.35 5.14 -7.16
C VAL A 227 18.72 5.15 -8.54
N VAL A 228 19.52 5.30 -9.61
CA VAL A 228 19.03 5.51 -10.98
C VAL A 228 18.67 4.19 -11.67
N ALA A 229 19.53 3.18 -11.57
CA ALA A 229 19.38 1.93 -12.33
C ALA A 229 18.62 0.83 -11.57
N VAL A 230 18.44 0.96 -10.26
CA VAL A 230 17.74 -0.04 -9.44
C VAL A 230 16.51 0.55 -8.77
N SER A 231 16.69 1.54 -7.90
CA SER A 231 15.60 2.02 -7.03
C SER A 231 14.51 2.76 -7.83
N TYR A 232 14.89 3.55 -8.85
CA TYR A 232 13.92 4.21 -9.72
C TYR A 232 13.08 3.21 -10.55
N PRO A 233 13.67 2.24 -11.26
CA PRO A 233 12.91 1.17 -11.93
C PRO A 233 12.05 0.33 -10.98
N ALA A 234 12.54 0.02 -9.78
CA ALA A 234 11.74 -0.70 -8.79
C ALA A 234 10.51 0.11 -8.35
N LEU A 235 10.67 1.42 -8.11
CA LEU A 235 9.53 2.32 -7.84
C LEU A 235 8.58 2.39 -9.05
N ALA A 236 9.09 2.39 -10.28
CA ALA A 236 8.28 2.35 -11.49
C ALA A 236 7.44 1.06 -11.59
N LEU A 237 8.00 -0.10 -11.20
CA LEU A 237 7.24 -1.36 -11.16
C LEU A 237 6.08 -1.30 -10.17
N THR A 238 6.25 -0.68 -8.99
CA THR A 238 5.12 -0.52 -8.06
C THR A 238 4.01 0.38 -8.62
N LYS A 239 4.33 1.28 -9.56
CA LYS A 239 3.32 2.10 -10.25
C LYS A 239 2.49 1.31 -11.26
N ILE A 240 2.97 0.15 -11.73
CA ILE A 240 2.15 -0.79 -12.51
C ILE A 240 1.04 -1.36 -11.60
N ARG A 241 1.39 -1.80 -10.37
CA ARG A 241 0.44 -2.30 -9.41
C ARG A 241 -0.64 -1.26 -9.13
N SER A 242 -0.23 -0.06 -8.72
CA SER A 242 -1.11 1.02 -8.29
C SER A 242 -1.65 1.89 -9.45
N PHE A 243 -1.57 1.43 -10.70
CA PHE A 243 -1.94 2.27 -11.85
C PHE A 243 -3.41 2.70 -11.80
N TYR A 244 -4.33 1.76 -11.59
CA TYR A 244 -5.76 2.00 -11.53
C TYR A 244 -6.41 1.07 -10.50
N GLU A 245 -5.84 1.05 -9.29
CA GLU A 245 -6.37 0.25 -8.16
C GLU A 245 -7.71 0.78 -7.68
N HIS A 246 -7.90 2.09 -7.79
CA HIS A 246 -9.12 2.77 -7.40
C HIS A 246 -9.67 3.60 -8.55
N ARG A 247 -11.00 3.56 -8.70
CA ARG A 247 -11.74 4.42 -9.62
C ARG A 247 -12.67 5.35 -8.84
N ALA A 248 -12.93 6.53 -9.40
CA ALA A 248 -13.95 7.41 -8.89
C ALA A 248 -15.33 6.80 -9.15
N GLU A 249 -16.08 6.52 -8.09
CA GLU A 249 -17.42 5.94 -8.13
C GLU A 249 -18.21 6.48 -6.95
N GLU A 250 -19.55 6.58 -7.09
CA GLU A 250 -20.41 7.05 -5.98
C GLU A 250 -20.34 6.08 -4.80
N ALA A 251 -20.57 4.79 -5.07
CA ALA A 251 -20.50 3.75 -4.05
C ALA A 251 -19.05 3.47 -3.65
N PRO A 252 -18.64 3.69 -2.38
CA PRO A 252 -17.26 3.44 -1.93
C PRO A 252 -16.80 2.00 -2.22
N LEU A 253 -17.68 1.02 -2.09
CA LEU A 253 -17.40 -0.40 -2.35
C LEU A 253 -17.08 -0.71 -3.82
N ALA A 254 -17.51 0.16 -4.74
CA ALA A 254 -17.25 0.00 -6.17
C ALA A 254 -15.91 0.64 -6.59
N ARG A 255 -15.18 1.25 -5.67
CA ARG A 255 -13.95 2.01 -5.96
C ARG A 255 -12.70 1.16 -6.08
N SER A 256 -12.67 -0.07 -5.55
CA SER A 256 -11.46 -0.91 -5.55
C SER A 256 -11.53 -2.05 -6.55
N VAL A 257 -10.43 -2.29 -7.28
CA VAL A 257 -10.32 -3.29 -8.34
C VAL A 257 -10.01 -4.70 -7.80
N ASN A 258 -10.38 -5.72 -8.59
CA ASN A 258 -9.75 -7.04 -8.54
C ASN A 258 -9.07 -7.32 -9.88
N ASN A 259 -7.74 -7.37 -9.87
CA ASN A 259 -6.93 -7.65 -11.03
C ASN A 259 -6.50 -9.14 -11.01
N GLU A 260 -7.02 -9.95 -11.95
CA GLU A 260 -6.73 -11.38 -12.05
C GLU A 260 -5.41 -11.65 -12.76
N ALA A 261 -4.38 -10.90 -12.40
CA ALA A 261 -3.06 -11.00 -13.00
C ALA A 261 -2.43 -12.39 -12.91
N ALA A 262 -1.55 -12.71 -13.87
CA ALA A 262 -0.78 -13.95 -13.90
C ALA A 262 0.14 -14.09 -12.66
N TRP A 263 0.57 -15.32 -12.38
CA TRP A 263 1.32 -15.65 -11.16
C TRP A 263 2.60 -14.84 -10.93
N PRO A 264 3.39 -14.44 -11.95
CA PRO A 264 4.60 -13.64 -11.69
C PRO A 264 4.28 -12.29 -11.05
N TRP A 265 3.23 -11.62 -11.55
CA TRP A 265 2.76 -10.35 -10.99
C TRP A 265 2.18 -10.51 -9.58
N ARG A 266 1.44 -11.60 -9.36
CA ARG A 266 0.90 -11.91 -8.03
C ARG A 266 2.00 -12.15 -7.00
N LEU A 267 3.08 -12.81 -7.40
CA LEU A 267 4.24 -13.02 -6.54
C LEU A 267 5.00 -11.72 -6.29
N LEU A 268 5.25 -10.92 -7.34
CA LEU A 268 5.95 -9.66 -7.25
C LEU A 268 5.23 -8.64 -6.36
N PHE A 269 3.90 -8.62 -6.44
CA PHE A 269 3.06 -7.68 -5.70
C PHE A 269 2.32 -8.32 -4.53
N LEU A 270 2.72 -9.51 -4.09
CA LEU A 270 2.17 -10.22 -2.92
C LEU A 270 0.64 -10.27 -2.92
N ASN A 271 0.04 -10.65 -4.05
CA ASN A 271 -1.41 -10.71 -4.26
C ASN A 271 -2.19 -9.40 -4.00
N LEU A 272 -1.54 -8.25 -3.81
CA LEU A 272 -2.19 -6.95 -3.64
C LEU A 272 -3.02 -6.52 -4.86
N ASN A 273 -2.87 -7.21 -5.97
CA ASN A 273 -3.75 -7.09 -7.14
C ASN A 273 -5.22 -7.48 -6.87
N TYR A 274 -5.51 -8.21 -5.78
CA TYR A 274 -6.87 -8.42 -5.25
C TYR A 274 -7.24 -7.30 -4.28
N HIS A 275 -7.23 -6.08 -4.78
CA HIS A 275 -7.23 -4.87 -3.97
C HIS A 275 -8.54 -4.62 -3.22
N SER A 276 -9.67 -5.02 -3.81
CA SER A 276 -10.97 -5.00 -3.14
C SER A 276 -11.00 -5.91 -1.90
N VAL A 277 -10.38 -7.12 -1.99
CA VAL A 277 -10.25 -8.03 -0.85
C VAL A 277 -9.35 -7.44 0.23
N HIS A 278 -8.26 -6.80 -0.19
CA HIS A 278 -7.32 -6.17 0.72
C HIS A 278 -7.95 -5.01 1.50
N HIS A 279 -8.75 -4.16 0.85
CA HIS A 279 -9.47 -3.09 1.55
C HIS A 279 -10.54 -3.61 2.52
N ASP A 280 -11.19 -4.72 2.20
CA ASP A 280 -12.17 -5.34 3.10
C ASP A 280 -11.52 -6.02 4.32
N LEU A 281 -10.36 -6.61 4.11
CA LEU A 281 -9.66 -7.46 5.05
C LEU A 281 -8.17 -7.08 5.12
N PRO A 282 -7.81 -5.87 5.55
CA PRO A 282 -6.43 -5.40 5.53
C PRO A 282 -5.49 -6.22 6.41
N GLY A 283 -6.00 -6.86 7.46
CA GLY A 283 -5.24 -7.79 8.30
C GLY A 283 -5.14 -9.22 7.76
N LEU A 284 -5.61 -9.48 6.52
CA LEU A 284 -5.44 -10.78 5.88
C LEU A 284 -4.05 -10.88 5.25
N PRO A 285 -3.23 -11.90 5.58
CA PRO A 285 -1.90 -12.01 5.01
C PRO A 285 -1.95 -12.19 3.49
N TRP A 286 -0.96 -11.65 2.78
CA TRP A 286 -0.89 -11.60 1.30
C TRP A 286 -1.19 -12.94 0.61
N TYR A 287 -0.79 -14.07 1.18
CA TYR A 287 -1.04 -15.39 0.61
C TYR A 287 -2.49 -15.88 0.80
N GLY A 288 -3.27 -15.18 1.64
CA GLY A 288 -4.71 -15.40 1.85
C GLY A 288 -5.60 -14.66 0.86
N LEU A 289 -5.17 -13.49 0.34
CA LEU A 289 -5.99 -12.60 -0.48
C LEU A 289 -6.64 -13.30 -1.68
N ARG A 290 -5.84 -14.02 -2.47
CA ARG A 290 -6.35 -14.76 -3.63
C ARG A 290 -7.33 -15.87 -3.21
N LYS A 291 -7.09 -16.54 -2.11
CA LYS A 291 -7.93 -17.62 -1.64
C LYS A 291 -9.33 -17.12 -1.29
N VAL A 292 -9.40 -16.02 -0.54
CA VAL A 292 -10.67 -15.37 -0.19
C VAL A 292 -11.37 -14.84 -1.46
N TYR A 293 -10.63 -14.18 -2.35
CA TYR A 293 -11.19 -13.73 -3.62
C TYR A 293 -11.87 -14.85 -4.40
N LEU A 294 -11.22 -16.00 -4.58
CA LEU A 294 -11.76 -17.12 -5.35
C LEU A 294 -12.97 -17.77 -4.70
N LEU A 295 -13.06 -17.76 -3.37
CA LEU A 295 -14.24 -18.26 -2.64
C LEU A 295 -15.48 -17.38 -2.84
N TYR A 296 -15.30 -16.07 -3.03
CA TYR A 296 -16.38 -15.10 -3.09
C TYR A 296 -16.34 -14.21 -4.33
N ARG A 297 -15.78 -14.71 -5.42
CA ARG A 297 -15.51 -13.99 -6.66
C ARG A 297 -16.73 -13.23 -7.19
N ASP A 298 -17.87 -13.90 -7.29
CA ASP A 298 -19.10 -13.32 -7.84
C ASP A 298 -19.64 -12.22 -6.92
N GLY A 299 -19.57 -12.40 -5.60
CA GLY A 299 -19.95 -11.38 -4.63
C GLY A 299 -19.06 -10.13 -4.73
N TYR A 300 -17.75 -10.31 -4.92
CA TYR A 300 -16.84 -9.19 -5.16
C TYR A 300 -17.16 -8.47 -6.47
N HIS A 301 -17.47 -9.20 -7.55
CA HIS A 301 -17.82 -8.59 -8.84
C HIS A 301 -19.14 -7.83 -8.78
N GLN A 302 -20.12 -8.38 -8.11
CA GLN A 302 -21.40 -7.69 -7.92
C GLN A 302 -21.23 -6.40 -7.12
N ARG A 303 -20.51 -6.46 -6.01
CA ARG A 303 -20.34 -5.36 -5.09
C ARG A 303 -19.48 -4.23 -5.67
N ASN A 304 -18.42 -4.55 -6.41
CA ASN A 304 -17.58 -3.54 -7.03
C ASN A 304 -18.03 -3.17 -8.46
N HIS A 305 -19.30 -3.43 -8.81
CA HIS A 305 -19.90 -3.10 -10.11
C HIS A 305 -19.04 -3.60 -11.29
N GLY A 306 -18.51 -4.81 -11.19
CA GLY A 306 -17.70 -5.44 -12.23
C GLY A 306 -16.31 -4.80 -12.42
N PHE A 307 -15.78 -4.05 -11.45
CA PHE A 307 -14.44 -3.48 -11.53
C PHE A 307 -13.38 -4.58 -11.37
N ARG A 308 -13.18 -5.27 -12.47
CA ARG A 308 -12.26 -6.39 -12.64
C ARG A 308 -11.46 -6.20 -13.92
N VAL A 309 -10.22 -6.67 -13.91
CA VAL A 309 -9.36 -6.76 -15.10
C VAL A 309 -8.66 -8.11 -15.15
N ALA A 310 -8.41 -8.62 -16.36
CA ALA A 310 -7.77 -9.92 -16.59
C ALA A 310 -6.25 -9.88 -16.34
N GLY A 311 -5.67 -8.69 -16.17
CA GLY A 311 -4.24 -8.51 -15.91
C GLY A 311 -3.74 -7.13 -16.30
N TYR A 312 -2.49 -6.85 -15.98
CA TYR A 312 -1.86 -5.55 -16.27
C TYR A 312 -1.73 -5.24 -17.77
N GLY A 313 -1.71 -6.29 -18.62
CA GLY A 313 -1.74 -6.13 -20.06
C GLY A 313 -3.01 -5.47 -20.58
N GLU A 314 -4.17 -5.73 -19.95
CA GLU A 314 -5.42 -5.06 -20.28
C GLU A 314 -5.34 -3.55 -20.01
N TRP A 315 -4.77 -3.14 -18.86
CA TRP A 315 -4.53 -1.74 -18.57
C TRP A 315 -3.53 -1.10 -19.53
N LEU A 316 -2.46 -1.80 -19.88
CA LEU A 316 -1.49 -1.33 -20.86
C LEU A 316 -2.17 -1.03 -22.20
N LEU A 317 -2.99 -1.93 -22.72
CA LEU A 317 -3.70 -1.75 -23.99
C LEU A 317 -4.73 -0.63 -23.90
N ARG A 318 -5.54 -0.60 -22.83
CA ARG A 318 -6.62 0.36 -22.65
C ARG A 318 -6.09 1.79 -22.44
N PHE A 319 -5.00 1.93 -21.70
CA PHE A 319 -4.49 3.22 -21.24
C PHE A 319 -3.13 3.58 -21.86
N TRP A 320 -2.77 2.94 -22.97
CA TRP A 320 -1.51 3.25 -23.67
C TRP A 320 -1.40 4.74 -24.04
N ARG A 321 -2.45 5.32 -24.61
CA ARG A 321 -2.54 6.73 -24.99
C ARG A 321 -3.68 7.47 -24.31
N LYS A 322 -4.68 6.75 -23.83
CA LYS A 322 -5.85 7.32 -23.17
C LYS A 322 -5.54 7.42 -21.66
N PRO A 323 -5.51 8.64 -21.08
CA PRO A 323 -5.29 8.79 -19.65
C PRO A 323 -6.49 8.29 -18.85
N VAL A 324 -6.25 7.83 -17.61
CA VAL A 324 -7.30 7.74 -16.60
C VAL A 324 -7.78 9.16 -16.30
N ASN A 325 -9.08 9.37 -16.34
CA ASN A 325 -9.68 10.67 -16.00
C ASN A 325 -9.58 10.91 -14.49
N VAL A 326 -9.02 12.04 -14.10
CA VAL A 326 -8.73 12.37 -12.69
C VAL A 326 -9.41 13.67 -12.21
N ASN A 327 -10.13 14.37 -13.07
CA ASN A 327 -10.77 15.65 -12.78
C ASN A 327 -12.31 15.56 -12.73
N ALA A 328 -12.87 14.36 -12.72
CA ALA A 328 -14.29 14.10 -12.59
C ALA A 328 -14.49 13.06 -11.49
N HIS A 329 -14.64 13.52 -10.27
CA HIS A 329 -14.97 12.67 -9.12
C HIS A 329 -16.41 12.94 -8.71
N PRO A 330 -17.30 11.92 -8.59
CA PRO A 330 -18.71 12.10 -8.29
C PRO A 330 -18.96 12.71 -6.91
N GLY A 331 -18.06 12.48 -5.94
CA GLY A 331 -18.15 13.02 -4.59
C GLY A 331 -18.04 14.54 -4.51
N THR A 332 -17.37 15.19 -5.48
CA THR A 332 -17.17 16.65 -5.49
C THR A 332 -18.42 17.45 -5.83
N HIS A 333 -19.51 16.80 -6.26
CA HIS A 333 -20.80 17.42 -6.54
C HIS A 333 -21.80 17.29 -5.38
N LYS A 334 -21.43 16.64 -4.28
CA LYS A 334 -22.26 16.60 -3.06
C LYS A 334 -22.02 17.87 -2.26
N ASP A 335 -22.51 18.99 -2.83
CA ASP A 335 -22.57 20.26 -2.12
C ASP A 335 -23.33 20.15 -0.80
N ALA A 336 -22.77 20.75 0.22
CA ALA A 336 -23.33 21.49 1.36
C ALA A 336 -24.76 21.16 1.89
N GLN A 337 -25.62 20.48 1.16
CA GLN A 337 -27.00 20.18 1.58
C GLN A 337 -27.17 18.85 2.32
N HIS A 338 -26.12 18.00 2.41
CA HIS A 338 -26.20 16.71 3.11
C HIS A 338 -25.24 16.56 4.30
N ALA A 339 -24.53 17.60 4.69
CA ALA A 339 -23.69 17.56 5.87
C ALA A 339 -24.46 17.38 7.19
N ASP A 340 -25.74 17.73 7.21
CA ASP A 340 -26.55 17.71 8.44
C ASP A 340 -27.32 16.40 8.71
N HIS A 341 -27.31 15.44 7.79
CA HIS A 341 -28.08 14.20 7.96
C HIS A 341 -27.27 12.94 8.27
N PHE A 342 -25.93 13.01 8.27
CA PHE A 342 -25.08 11.83 8.57
C PHE A 342 -24.45 11.84 9.97
N THR A 343 -24.80 12.79 10.83
CA THR A 343 -24.37 12.81 12.25
C THR A 343 -25.31 12.09 13.20
N ALA A 344 -26.41 11.53 12.70
CA ALA A 344 -27.37 10.83 13.52
C ALA A 344 -27.09 9.32 13.57
N ASP A 345 -26.55 8.91 14.73
CA ASP A 345 -26.76 7.59 15.33
C ASP A 345 -26.24 6.33 14.62
N VAL A 346 -24.98 6.28 14.25
CA VAL A 346 -24.32 4.97 14.15
C VAL A 346 -23.60 4.70 15.47
N ARG A 347 -24.33 4.25 16.49
CA ARG A 347 -23.76 3.59 17.67
C ARG A 347 -23.23 2.23 17.23
N TYR A 348 -21.94 2.16 17.03
CA TYR A 348 -21.26 0.88 16.80
C TYR A 348 -21.28 0.07 18.10
N PRO A 349 -21.62 -1.22 18.06
CA PRO A 349 -21.44 -2.09 19.23
C PRO A 349 -19.96 -2.20 19.62
N PRO A 350 -19.65 -2.50 20.89
CA PRO A 350 -18.26 -2.63 21.34
C PRO A 350 -17.52 -3.70 20.55
N SER A 351 -16.23 -3.47 20.36
CA SER A 351 -15.33 -4.19 19.48
C SER A 351 -14.92 -5.56 20.05
N ASP A 352 -15.75 -6.56 19.94
CA ASP A 352 -15.35 -7.96 20.18
C ASP A 352 -14.83 -8.68 18.92
N ASP A 353 -14.78 -7.97 17.79
CA ASP A 353 -14.43 -8.54 16.46
C ASP A 353 -13.03 -8.14 15.97
N ALA A 354 -12.09 -7.88 16.87
CA ALA A 354 -10.69 -7.94 16.50
C ALA A 354 -10.39 -9.36 15.99
N TRP A 355 -9.57 -9.48 14.93
CA TRP A 355 -8.95 -10.74 14.53
C TRP A 355 -8.55 -11.49 15.80
N PRO A 356 -8.96 -12.76 16.01
CA PRO A 356 -8.95 -13.40 17.31
C PRO A 356 -7.61 -13.23 18.00
N ASP A 357 -7.65 -12.69 19.21
CA ASP A 357 -6.45 -12.53 20.03
C ASP A 357 -5.81 -13.91 20.20
N ARG A 358 -4.61 -14.05 19.63
CA ARG A 358 -3.86 -15.29 19.67
C ARG A 358 -3.56 -15.75 21.11
N SER A 359 -3.64 -14.83 22.08
CA SER A 359 -3.37 -15.10 23.49
C SER A 359 -4.51 -15.80 24.23
N ALA A 360 -5.76 -15.62 23.79
CA ALA A 360 -6.93 -16.23 24.47
C ALA A 360 -7.07 -17.73 24.18
N ASN A 361 -6.55 -18.22 23.03
CA ASN A 361 -6.63 -19.64 22.68
C ASN A 361 -5.55 -20.50 23.34
N ASP A 362 -4.39 -19.93 23.66
CA ASP A 362 -3.31 -20.68 24.34
C ASP A 362 -3.64 -20.99 25.80
N ALA A 363 -4.44 -20.13 26.45
CA ALA A 363 -4.93 -20.39 27.83
C ALA A 363 -5.99 -21.50 27.91
N ALA A 364 -6.83 -21.63 26.86
CA ALA A 364 -7.87 -22.66 26.84
C ALA A 364 -7.34 -24.07 26.49
N GLU A 365 -6.21 -24.14 25.74
CA GLU A 365 -5.60 -25.42 25.37
C GLU A 365 -4.71 -25.98 26.48
N THR A 366 -4.12 -25.09 27.31
CA THR A 366 -3.34 -25.51 28.51
C THR A 366 -4.23 -26.12 29.61
N THR A 367 -5.47 -25.63 29.74
CA THR A 367 -6.42 -26.15 30.73
C THR A 367 -7.05 -27.49 30.32
N ARG A 368 -7.05 -27.84 29.02
CA ARG A 368 -7.55 -29.15 28.54
C ARG A 368 -6.51 -30.28 28.57
N ARG A 369 -5.23 -29.94 28.75
CA ARG A 369 -4.16 -30.97 28.89
C ARG A 369 -3.80 -31.30 30.36
N ALA A 370 -4.41 -30.60 31.31
CA ALA A 370 -4.19 -30.80 32.75
C ALA A 370 -5.40 -31.40 33.49
N GLY A 371 -6.41 -31.92 32.77
CA GLY A 371 -7.56 -32.62 33.30
C GLY A 371 -7.67 -34.04 32.77
#